data_5f2621a47ed416287bb06cb7dd13bbde
#
_entry.id   5f2621a47ed416287bb06cb7dd13bbde
#
_cell.length_a   1.000
_cell.length_b   1.000
_cell.length_c   1.000
_cell.angle_alpha   90.00
_cell.angle_beta   90.00
_cell.angle_gamma   90.00
#
_symmetry.space_group_name_H-M   'P 1'
#
loop_
_entity.id
_entity.type
_entity.pdbx_description
1 polymer ?
#
loop_
_entity_poly.entity_id
_entity_poly.type
_entity_poly.pdbx_seq_one_letter_code
_entity_poly.pdbx_strand_id
1 'polypeptide(L)' 'MHDYNTILGVIELRLSKVSYDSVQKRYRIGRSGIALIMNRYKDSGLSLDDLRQMPASKVVDLIYPKENLRH' A
#
# COMPACT_ATOMS: atom_id res chain seq x y z
N MET A 1 6.87 -5.62 7.72
CA MET A 1 6.41 -4.30 7.22
C MET A 1 6.92 -4.08 5.81
N HIS A 2 6.12 -3.46 4.98
CA HIS A 2 6.49 -3.22 3.59
C HIS A 2 6.98 -1.79 3.42
N ASP A 3 7.94 -1.61 2.53
CA ASP A 3 8.52 -0.30 2.33
C ASP A 3 7.70 0.52 1.34
N TYR A 4 8.13 1.76 1.16
CA TYR A 4 7.46 2.71 0.30
C TYR A 4 7.28 2.18 -1.13
N ASN A 5 8.33 1.58 -1.70
CA ASN A 5 8.27 1.10 -3.08
C ASN A 5 7.27 -0.03 -3.22
N THR A 6 7.22 -0.94 -2.26
CA THR A 6 6.27 -2.04 -2.28
C THR A 6 4.84 -1.51 -2.17
N ILE A 7 4.62 -0.55 -1.28
CA ILE A 7 3.27 0.02 -1.11
C ILE A 7 2.80 0.66 -2.40
N LEU A 8 3.62 1.52 -2.99
CA LEU A 8 3.23 2.17 -4.24
C LEU A 8 3.06 1.19 -5.39
N GLY A 9 3.96 0.20 -5.46
CA GLY A 9 3.86 -0.82 -6.50
C GLY A 9 2.59 -1.62 -6.42
N VAL A 10 2.20 -2.03 -5.22
CA VAL A 10 0.97 -2.78 -5.00
C VAL A 10 -0.23 -1.94 -5.44
N ILE A 11 -0.28 -0.69 -5.01
CA ILE A 11 -1.39 0.20 -5.37
C ILE A 11 -1.45 0.37 -6.89
N GLU A 12 -0.31 0.63 -7.51
CA GLU A 12 -0.26 0.86 -8.95
C GLU A 12 -0.75 -0.37 -9.72
N LEU A 13 -0.29 -1.54 -9.36
CA LEU A 13 -0.70 -2.77 -10.04
C LEU A 13 -2.18 -3.03 -9.86
N ARG A 14 -2.69 -2.82 -8.65
CA ARG A 14 -4.12 -3.04 -8.42
C ARG A 14 -4.99 -2.03 -9.16
N LEU A 15 -4.55 -0.79 -9.27
CA LEU A 15 -5.28 0.21 -10.04
C LEU A 15 -5.29 -0.15 -11.53
N SER A 16 -4.27 -0.85 -11.99
CA SER A 16 -4.20 -1.35 -13.35
C SER A 16 -4.91 -2.68 -13.52
N LYS A 17 -5.62 -3.14 -12.50
CA LYS A 17 -6.42 -4.36 -12.51
C LYS A 17 -5.59 -5.63 -12.63
N VAL A 18 -4.36 -5.60 -12.17
CA VAL A 18 -3.52 -6.79 -12.08
C VAL A 18 -4.07 -7.67 -10.96
N SER A 19 -4.14 -8.97 -11.19
CA SER A 19 -4.75 -9.89 -10.23
C SER A 19 -3.97 -9.94 -8.92
N TYR A 20 -4.65 -10.34 -7.85
CA TYR A 20 -4.01 -10.53 -6.55
C TYR A 20 -2.85 -11.52 -6.65
N ASP A 21 -3.04 -12.62 -7.38
CA ASP A 21 -1.98 -13.62 -7.52
C ASP A 21 -0.72 -13.03 -8.13
N SER A 22 -0.87 -12.21 -9.15
CA SER A 22 0.29 -11.59 -9.79
C SER A 22 0.99 -10.62 -8.86
N VAL A 23 0.21 -9.83 -8.11
CA VAL A 23 0.79 -8.89 -7.16
C VAL A 23 1.52 -9.64 -6.05
N GLN A 24 0.92 -10.74 -5.56
CA GLN A 24 1.55 -11.54 -4.52
C GLN A 24 2.90 -12.08 -4.97
N LYS A 25 2.97 -12.55 -6.19
CA LYS A 25 4.23 -13.09 -6.72
C LYS A 25 5.28 -12.01 -6.91
N ARG A 26 4.84 -10.85 -7.34
CA ARG A 26 5.79 -9.77 -7.62
C ARG A 26 6.42 -9.21 -6.36
N TYR A 27 5.63 -9.04 -5.30
CA TYR A 27 6.10 -8.37 -4.09
C TYR A 27 6.18 -9.28 -2.88
N ARG A 28 5.83 -10.55 -3.04
CA ARG A 28 5.84 -11.52 -1.94
C ARG A 28 5.02 -11.05 -0.76
N ILE A 29 3.83 -10.56 -1.04
CA ILE A 29 2.93 -10.04 -0.02
C ILE A 29 1.65 -10.87 -0.06
N GLY A 30 1.08 -11.15 1.11
CA GLY A 30 -0.15 -11.94 1.18
C GLY A 30 -1.37 -11.15 0.75
N ARG A 31 -2.46 -11.86 0.48
CA ARG A 31 -3.70 -11.21 0.07
C ARG A 31 -4.21 -10.22 1.11
N SER A 32 -4.12 -10.58 2.37
CA SER A 32 -4.58 -9.69 3.43
C SER A 32 -3.75 -8.41 3.47
N GLY A 33 -2.46 -8.52 3.18
CA GLY A 33 -1.60 -7.34 3.10
C GLY A 33 -1.99 -6.44 1.94
N ILE A 34 -2.29 -7.03 0.78
CA ILE A 34 -2.72 -6.27 -0.37
C ILE A 34 -4.04 -5.56 -0.06
N ALA A 35 -4.98 -6.28 0.53
CA ALA A 35 -6.28 -5.71 0.86
C ALA A 35 -6.13 -4.57 1.86
N LEU A 36 -5.27 -4.74 2.85
CA LEU A 36 -5.01 -3.68 3.82
C LEU A 36 -4.49 -2.42 3.13
N ILE A 37 -3.50 -2.59 2.27
CA ILE A 37 -2.91 -1.45 1.56
C ILE A 37 -3.98 -0.74 0.74
N MET A 38 -4.79 -1.49 0.00
CA MET A 38 -5.81 -0.87 -0.85
C MET A 38 -6.90 -0.20 -0.05
N ASN A 39 -7.32 -0.80 1.06
CA ASN A 39 -8.33 -0.19 1.92
C ASN A 39 -7.82 1.10 2.54
N ARG A 40 -6.58 1.11 3.03
CA ARG A 40 -6.01 2.32 3.59
C ARG A 40 -5.83 3.40 2.54
N TYR A 41 -5.43 2.99 1.35
CA TYR A 41 -5.29 3.93 0.24
C TYR A 41 -6.63 4.59 -0.08
N LYS A 42 -7.70 3.80 -0.18
CA LYS A 42 -9.02 4.35 -0.47
C LYS A 42 -9.51 5.27 0.65
N ASP A 43 -9.28 4.88 1.88
CA ASP A 43 -9.71 5.67 3.03
C ASP A 43 -9.00 7.00 3.10
N SER A 44 -7.78 7.08 2.58
CA SER A 44 -7.00 8.32 2.64
C SER A 44 -7.59 9.41 1.75
N GLY A 45 -8.32 9.01 0.70
CA GLY A 45 -8.85 9.99 -0.24
C GLY A 45 -7.80 10.60 -1.15
N LEU A 46 -6.57 10.07 -1.13
CA LEU A 46 -5.48 10.62 -1.93
C LEU A 46 -5.30 9.82 -3.21
N SER A 47 -4.76 10.49 -4.25
CA SER A 47 -4.44 9.81 -5.49
C SER A 47 -3.02 9.23 -5.40
N LEU A 48 -2.68 8.39 -6.36
CA LEU A 48 -1.33 7.85 -6.43
C LEU A 48 -0.31 8.96 -6.62
N ASP A 49 -0.64 9.98 -7.41
CA ASP A 49 0.24 11.12 -7.59
C ASP A 49 0.47 11.86 -6.28
N ASP A 50 -0.58 12.00 -5.49
CA ASP A 50 -0.44 12.63 -4.17
C ASP A 50 0.55 11.86 -3.31
N LEU A 51 0.46 10.54 -3.33
CA LEU A 51 1.37 9.71 -2.55
C LEU A 51 2.81 9.86 -3.01
N ARG A 52 3.01 9.98 -4.32
CA ARG A 52 4.35 10.14 -4.87
C ARG A 52 4.98 11.46 -4.48
N GLN A 53 4.17 12.47 -4.20
CA GLN A 53 4.68 13.78 -3.78
C GLN A 53 4.95 13.87 -2.29
N MET A 54 4.49 12.89 -1.53
CA MET A 54 4.69 12.86 -0.09
C MET A 54 6.03 12.22 0.25
N PRO A 55 6.65 12.59 1.38
CA PRO A 55 7.83 11.87 1.85
C PRO A 55 7.52 10.40 2.06
N ALA A 56 8.49 9.53 1.79
CA ALA A 56 8.29 8.10 1.91
C ALA A 56 7.82 7.70 3.30
N SER A 57 8.39 8.30 4.33
CA SER A 57 8.00 7.97 5.70
C SER A 57 6.53 8.30 5.97
N LYS A 58 6.02 9.37 5.38
CA LYS A 58 4.62 9.74 5.55
C LYS A 58 3.69 8.73 4.87
N VAL A 59 4.06 8.26 3.70
CA VAL A 59 3.26 7.25 3.00
C VAL A 59 3.22 5.96 3.81
N VAL A 60 4.35 5.53 4.32
CA VAL A 60 4.40 4.31 5.14
C VAL A 60 3.55 4.48 6.39
N ASP A 61 3.63 5.63 7.06
CA ASP A 61 2.83 5.87 8.26
C ASP A 61 1.34 5.91 7.96
N LEU A 62 0.97 6.41 6.80
CA LEU A 62 -0.43 6.47 6.40
C LEU A 62 -1.01 5.06 6.23
N ILE A 63 -0.25 4.18 5.62
CA ILE A 63 -0.70 2.82 5.32
C ILE A 63 -0.49 1.89 6.51
N TYR A 64 0.65 2.00 7.19
CA TYR A 64 1.00 1.15 8.35
C TYR A 64 1.35 2.02 9.55
N PRO A 65 0.36 2.62 10.21
CA PRO A 65 0.64 3.47 11.38
C PRO A 65 1.25 2.65 12.51
N LYS A 66 2.32 3.16 13.07
CA LYS A 66 3.01 2.43 14.13
C LYS A 66 2.21 2.33 15.41
N GLU A 67 1.39 3.31 15.67
CA GLU A 67 0.61 3.32 16.89
C GLU A 67 -0.41 2.22 16.94
N ASN A 68 -0.70 1.60 15.84
CA ASN A 68 -1.68 0.52 15.81
C ASN A 68 -1.18 -0.75 16.43
N LEU A 69 0.03 -0.73 16.85
CA LEU A 69 0.59 -1.93 17.40
C LEU A 69 0.11 -2.27 18.77
N ARG A 70 -0.65 -1.41 19.39
CA ARG A 70 -1.04 -1.72 20.65
C ARG A 70 -2.28 -2.17 20.80
N HIS A 71 -2.50 -2.68 21.17
CA HIS A 71 -3.54 -3.02 21.33
C HIS A 71 -3.88 -3.61 21.77
#